data_25849bb978d70eb2023c284785bf8dc2
#
_entry.id   25849bb978d70eb2023c284785bf8dc2
#
_cell.length_a   1.000
_cell.length_b   1.000
_cell.length_c   1.000
_cell.angle_alpha   90.00
_cell.angle_beta   90.00
_cell.angle_gamma   90.00
#
_symmetry.space_group_name_H-M   'P 1'
#
loop_
_entity.id
_entity.type
_entity.pdbx_description
1 polymer ?
#
loop_
_entity_poly.entity_id
_entity_poly.type
_entity_poly.pdbx_seq_one_letter_code
_entity_poly.pdbx_strand_id
1 'polypeptide(L)'
;MGRSVKCRGCGKQVNTDNAYCHIHITSSGNKQNWWYCSQEEFEEIEKEKRYLLECKYMTDDIMGYEITNNVRNKFLSELNKAGYSYEKIFYCIQDNKMAIERALVLKRNDLDNEYNTLAYMFGIIKKEISKYGGKTNNKKINSDTLDPSEIHNNKRKVKQEKKSLMDKIRGKRDGK
;
A
#
# COMPACT_ATOMS: atom_id res chain seq x y z
N MET A 1 -29.71 -20.46 14.22
CA MET A 1 -29.50 -20.71 12.76
C MET A 1 -28.76 -19.52 12.16
N GLY A 2 -27.53 -19.74 11.67
CA GLY A 2 -26.76 -18.73 10.98
C GLY A 2 -27.40 -18.29 9.66
N ARG A 3 -27.17 -17.07 9.28
CA ARG A 3 -27.62 -16.52 7.99
C ARG A 3 -26.51 -16.65 6.96
N SER A 4 -26.89 -16.75 5.68
CA SER A 4 -25.93 -16.68 4.58
C SER A 4 -25.52 -15.21 4.32
N VAL A 5 -24.22 -14.95 4.29
CA VAL A 5 -23.62 -13.63 4.02
C VAL A 5 -22.51 -13.75 2.99
N LYS A 6 -22.19 -12.67 2.30
CA LYS A 6 -21.10 -12.65 1.33
C LYS A 6 -19.77 -12.35 2.03
N CYS A 7 -18.78 -13.22 1.82
CA CYS A 7 -17.41 -12.96 2.28
C CYS A 7 -16.84 -11.69 1.59
N ARG A 8 -16.26 -10.78 2.37
CA ARG A 8 -15.67 -9.55 1.82
C ARG A 8 -14.33 -9.78 1.09
N GLY A 9 -13.62 -10.85 1.44
CA GLY A 9 -12.37 -11.20 0.80
C GLY A 9 -12.56 -11.82 -0.57
N CYS A 10 -13.12 -13.01 -0.62
CA CYS A 10 -13.23 -13.80 -1.86
C CYS A 10 -14.59 -13.72 -2.55
N GLY A 11 -15.60 -13.08 -1.94
CA GLY A 11 -16.96 -12.93 -2.50
C GLY A 11 -17.84 -14.18 -2.43
N LYS A 12 -17.39 -15.28 -1.84
CA LYS A 12 -18.17 -16.50 -1.66
C LYS A 12 -19.27 -16.31 -0.60
N GLN A 13 -20.35 -17.07 -0.73
CA GLN A 13 -21.36 -17.16 0.32
C GLN A 13 -20.83 -18.00 1.47
N VAL A 14 -20.96 -17.49 2.70
CA VAL A 14 -20.55 -18.16 3.95
C VAL A 14 -21.67 -18.10 4.97
N ASN A 15 -21.73 -19.10 5.86
CA ASN A 15 -22.67 -19.08 6.98
C ASN A 15 -22.04 -18.33 8.16
N THR A 16 -22.78 -17.41 8.77
CA THR A 16 -22.32 -16.62 9.92
C THR A 16 -21.92 -17.44 11.13
N ASP A 17 -22.40 -18.70 11.26
CA ASP A 17 -22.01 -19.60 12.35
C ASP A 17 -20.56 -20.09 12.22
N ASN A 18 -20.01 -20.15 10.99
CA ASN A 18 -18.67 -20.67 10.68
C ASN A 18 -17.74 -19.61 10.09
N ALA A 19 -18.21 -18.39 9.88
CA ALA A 19 -17.45 -17.31 9.27
C ALA A 19 -16.77 -16.45 10.34
N TYR A 20 -15.59 -15.90 10.00
CA TYR A 20 -14.94 -14.91 10.84
C TYR A 20 -15.64 -13.55 10.69
N CYS A 21 -16.00 -12.93 11.82
CA CYS A 21 -16.62 -11.62 11.87
C CYS A 21 -15.63 -10.58 12.39
N HIS A 22 -15.28 -9.61 11.56
CA HIS A 22 -14.54 -8.42 11.95
C HIS A 22 -15.50 -7.25 12.15
N ILE A 23 -15.39 -6.53 13.29
CA ILE A 23 -16.17 -5.32 13.56
C ILE A 23 -15.40 -4.12 12.98
N HIS A 24 -15.88 -3.62 11.85
CA HIS A 24 -15.35 -2.41 11.24
C HIS A 24 -16.04 -1.17 11.79
N ILE A 25 -15.26 -0.15 12.16
CA ILE A 25 -15.78 1.16 12.60
C ILE A 25 -15.60 2.14 11.45
N THR A 26 -16.71 2.62 10.92
CA THR A 26 -16.72 3.63 9.84
C THR A 26 -16.18 4.98 10.31
N SER A 27 -15.84 5.88 9.39
CA SER A 27 -15.42 7.25 9.70
C SER A 27 -16.47 8.07 10.50
N SER A 28 -17.75 7.69 10.38
CA SER A 28 -18.87 8.25 11.17
C SER A 28 -19.06 7.58 12.54
N GLY A 29 -18.18 6.63 12.93
CA GLY A 29 -18.25 5.91 14.21
C GLY A 29 -19.23 4.73 14.24
N ASN A 30 -19.92 4.43 13.14
CA ASN A 30 -20.87 3.32 13.09
C ASN A 30 -20.14 1.98 13.00
N LYS A 31 -20.61 1.00 13.76
CA LYS A 31 -20.10 -0.38 13.73
C LYS A 31 -20.76 -1.17 12.59
N GLN A 32 -19.96 -1.84 11.77
CA GLN A 32 -20.39 -2.74 10.71
C GLN A 32 -19.74 -4.11 10.88
N ASN A 33 -20.51 -5.18 10.73
CA ASN A 33 -19.98 -6.53 10.75
C ASN A 33 -19.51 -6.91 9.35
N TRP A 34 -18.22 -7.16 9.21
CA TRP A 34 -17.60 -7.65 8.00
C TRP A 34 -17.27 -9.11 8.14
N TRP A 35 -17.75 -9.92 7.19
CA TRP A 35 -17.64 -11.37 7.25
C TRP A 35 -16.59 -11.88 6.26
N TYR A 36 -15.78 -12.83 6.71
CA TYR A 36 -14.71 -13.48 5.94
C TYR A 36 -14.84 -15.00 6.07
N CYS A 37 -14.27 -15.79 5.15
CA CYS A 37 -14.30 -17.24 5.22
C CYS A 37 -13.59 -17.78 6.48
N SER A 38 -12.48 -17.14 6.88
CA SER A 38 -11.70 -17.45 8.07
C SER A 38 -10.95 -16.23 8.59
N GLN A 39 -10.38 -16.35 9.78
CA GLN A 39 -9.51 -15.33 10.36
C GLN A 39 -8.22 -15.17 9.53
N GLU A 40 -7.64 -16.27 9.06
CA GLU A 40 -6.43 -16.25 8.25
C GLU A 40 -6.65 -15.49 6.93
N GLU A 41 -7.82 -15.66 6.28
CA GLU A 41 -8.15 -14.87 5.07
C GLU A 41 -8.23 -13.38 5.38
N PHE A 42 -8.79 -13.00 6.52
CA PHE A 42 -8.83 -11.61 6.96
C PHE A 42 -7.43 -11.06 7.21
N GLU A 43 -6.59 -11.78 7.96
CA GLU A 43 -5.22 -11.37 8.28
C GLU A 43 -4.35 -11.22 7.02
N GLU A 44 -4.49 -12.14 6.05
CA GLU A 44 -3.81 -12.07 4.76
C GLU A 44 -4.21 -10.80 3.97
N ILE A 45 -5.52 -10.48 3.95
CA ILE A 45 -6.02 -9.27 3.28
C ILE A 45 -5.50 -8.01 3.96
N GLU A 46 -5.53 -7.95 5.29
CA GLU A 46 -5.00 -6.79 6.05
C GLU A 46 -3.48 -6.64 5.87
N LYS A 47 -2.75 -7.75 5.82
CA LYS A 47 -1.32 -7.78 5.51
C LYS A 47 -1.06 -7.17 4.13
N GLU A 48 -1.77 -7.58 3.10
CA GLU A 48 -1.63 -7.06 1.73
C GLU A 48 -2.00 -5.57 1.64
N LYS A 49 -3.05 -5.13 2.31
CA LYS A 49 -3.42 -3.71 2.39
C LYS A 49 -2.32 -2.86 3.02
N ARG A 50 -1.73 -3.35 4.12
CA ARG A 50 -0.62 -2.67 4.80
C ARG A 50 0.57 -2.53 3.86
N TYR A 51 1.00 -3.60 3.18
CA TYR A 51 2.11 -3.52 2.25
C TYR A 51 1.83 -2.65 1.02
N LEU A 52 0.58 -2.61 0.53
CA LEU A 52 0.18 -1.65 -0.51
C LEU A 52 0.38 -0.20 -0.04
N LEU A 53 0.03 0.10 1.22
CA LEU A 53 0.23 1.43 1.80
C LEU A 53 1.72 1.75 1.94
N GLU A 54 2.53 0.79 2.42
CA GLU A 54 3.98 0.94 2.52
C GLU A 54 4.64 1.16 1.13
N CYS A 55 4.19 0.44 0.09
CA CYS A 55 4.64 0.68 -1.28
C CYS A 55 4.35 2.12 -1.72
N LYS A 56 3.19 2.67 -1.36
CA LYS A 56 2.83 4.06 -1.69
C LYS A 56 3.74 5.05 -0.98
N TYR A 57 3.98 4.87 0.32
CA TYR A 57 4.88 5.73 1.08
C TYR A 57 6.31 5.68 0.56
N MET A 58 6.81 4.47 0.25
CA MET A 58 8.16 4.31 -0.30
C MET A 58 8.29 4.99 -1.67
N THR A 59 7.25 4.92 -2.51
CA THR A 59 7.21 5.61 -3.79
C THR A 59 7.24 7.12 -3.61
N ASP A 60 6.44 7.67 -2.67
CA ASP A 60 6.43 9.10 -2.35
C ASP A 60 7.80 9.56 -1.80
N ASP A 61 8.45 8.73 -1.00
CA ASP A 61 9.77 9.01 -0.44
C ASP A 61 10.85 9.08 -1.52
N ILE A 62 10.86 8.13 -2.48
CA ILE A 62 11.76 8.13 -3.64
C ILE A 62 11.54 9.36 -4.54
N MET A 63 10.28 9.75 -4.74
CA MET A 63 9.92 10.90 -5.57
C MET A 63 10.16 12.25 -4.86
N GLY A 64 10.32 12.24 -3.52
CA GLY A 64 10.51 13.44 -2.69
C GLY A 64 9.25 14.27 -2.47
N TYR A 65 8.10 13.81 -2.94
CA TYR A 65 6.79 14.46 -2.76
C TYR A 65 5.64 13.44 -2.76
N GLU A 66 4.47 13.86 -2.27
CA GLU A 66 3.26 13.02 -2.26
C GLU A 66 2.63 12.99 -3.65
N ILE A 67 2.55 11.78 -4.23
CA ILE A 67 1.91 11.56 -5.53
C ILE A 67 0.39 11.55 -5.33
N THR A 68 -0.29 12.53 -5.93
CA THR A 68 -1.73 12.72 -5.77
C THR A 68 -2.58 12.02 -6.83
N ASN A 69 -1.99 11.68 -7.98
CA ASN A 69 -2.69 11.03 -9.08
C ASN A 69 -2.76 9.50 -8.90
N ASN A 70 -3.64 8.86 -9.67
CA ASN A 70 -3.84 7.42 -9.62
C ASN A 70 -2.80 6.60 -10.42
N VAL A 71 -1.81 7.23 -11.05
CA VAL A 71 -0.82 6.56 -11.89
C VAL A 71 -0.02 5.54 -11.11
N ARG A 72 0.48 5.93 -9.92
CA ARG A 72 1.16 5.02 -8.99
C ARG A 72 0.33 3.78 -8.68
N ASN A 73 -0.96 3.96 -8.35
CA ASN A 73 -1.86 2.86 -8.04
C ASN A 73 -2.04 1.91 -9.23
N LYS A 74 -2.06 2.45 -10.46
CA LYS A 74 -2.11 1.66 -11.68
C LYS A 74 -0.88 0.75 -11.80
N PHE A 75 0.33 1.29 -11.68
CA PHE A 75 1.56 0.49 -11.75
C PHE A 75 1.65 -0.58 -10.65
N LEU A 76 1.32 -0.23 -9.40
CA LEU A 76 1.28 -1.21 -8.29
C LEU A 76 0.26 -2.32 -8.56
N SER A 77 -0.93 -1.96 -9.06
CA SER A 77 -1.97 -2.93 -9.45
C SER A 77 -1.54 -3.82 -10.60
N GLU A 78 -0.81 -3.29 -11.59
CA GLU A 78 -0.27 -4.09 -12.71
C GLU A 78 0.72 -5.15 -12.23
N LEU A 79 1.63 -4.81 -11.32
CA LEU A 79 2.55 -5.77 -10.70
C LEU A 79 1.80 -6.83 -9.89
N ASN A 80 0.80 -6.43 -9.12
CA ASN A 80 -0.02 -7.36 -8.35
C ASN A 80 -0.81 -8.31 -9.27
N LYS A 81 -1.43 -7.79 -10.35
CA LYS A 81 -2.10 -8.60 -11.38
C LYS A 81 -1.14 -9.55 -12.11
N ALA A 82 0.14 -9.19 -12.23
CA ALA A 82 1.17 -10.06 -12.76
C ALA A 82 1.56 -11.20 -11.82
N GLY A 83 0.99 -11.25 -10.59
CA GLY A 83 1.14 -12.34 -9.62
C GLY A 83 2.17 -12.05 -8.52
N TYR A 84 2.57 -10.81 -8.31
CA TYR A 84 3.43 -10.44 -7.20
C TYR A 84 2.61 -9.87 -6.04
N SER A 85 2.79 -10.38 -4.80
CA SER A 85 2.18 -9.80 -3.61
C SER A 85 2.73 -8.39 -3.34
N TYR A 86 1.95 -7.55 -2.65
CA TYR A 86 2.43 -6.22 -2.27
C TYR A 86 3.63 -6.29 -1.32
N GLU A 87 3.73 -7.34 -0.51
CA GLU A 87 4.90 -7.62 0.32
C GLU A 87 6.18 -7.74 -0.54
N LYS A 88 6.16 -8.54 -1.61
CA LYS A 88 7.29 -8.69 -2.54
C LYS A 88 7.61 -7.41 -3.27
N ILE A 89 6.59 -6.66 -3.69
CA ILE A 89 6.76 -5.36 -4.35
C ILE A 89 7.46 -4.39 -3.38
N PHE A 90 7.02 -4.35 -2.13
CA PHE A 90 7.61 -3.50 -1.09
C PHE A 90 9.10 -3.81 -0.89
N TYR A 91 9.47 -5.06 -0.65
CA TYR A 91 10.88 -5.43 -0.47
C TYR A 91 11.71 -5.15 -1.72
N CYS A 92 11.16 -5.40 -2.91
CA CYS A 92 11.84 -5.04 -4.15
C CYS A 92 12.13 -3.54 -4.27
N ILE A 93 11.17 -2.69 -3.91
CA ILE A 93 11.36 -1.22 -3.90
C ILE A 93 12.39 -0.85 -2.83
N GLN A 94 12.28 -1.39 -1.62
CA GLN A 94 13.14 -1.09 -0.48
C GLN A 94 14.60 -1.41 -0.78
N ASP A 95 14.89 -2.61 -1.27
CA ASP A 95 16.25 -3.07 -1.52
C ASP A 95 16.90 -2.34 -2.71
N ASN A 96 16.09 -1.89 -3.67
CA ASN A 96 16.57 -1.17 -4.85
C ASN A 96 16.44 0.36 -4.73
N LYS A 97 16.01 0.90 -3.59
CA LYS A 97 15.73 2.33 -3.39
C LYS A 97 16.87 3.22 -3.87
N MET A 98 18.07 2.99 -3.36
CA MET A 98 19.26 3.77 -3.72
C MET A 98 19.62 3.69 -5.21
N ALA A 99 19.43 2.53 -5.84
CA ALA A 99 19.68 2.35 -7.26
C ALA A 99 18.63 3.11 -8.10
N ILE A 100 17.37 3.07 -7.68
CA ILE A 100 16.26 3.80 -8.31
C ILE A 100 16.50 5.29 -8.21
N GLU A 101 16.80 5.83 -7.02
CA GLU A 101 17.07 7.26 -6.81
C GLU A 101 18.23 7.75 -7.69
N ARG A 102 19.34 7.01 -7.74
CA ARG A 102 20.48 7.34 -8.63
C ARG A 102 20.08 7.34 -10.11
N ALA A 103 19.29 6.33 -10.53
CA ALA A 103 18.83 6.23 -11.92
C ALA A 103 17.91 7.40 -12.30
N LEU A 104 17.02 7.82 -11.39
CA LEU A 104 16.14 8.98 -11.58
C LEU A 104 16.94 10.29 -11.70
N VAL A 105 17.96 10.49 -10.84
CA VAL A 105 18.85 11.66 -10.93
C VAL A 105 19.58 11.72 -12.26
N LEU A 106 20.15 10.60 -12.72
CA LEU A 106 20.87 10.51 -13.99
C LEU A 106 19.97 10.77 -15.21
N LYS A 107 18.67 10.43 -15.11
CA LYS A 107 17.69 10.58 -16.18
C LYS A 107 16.81 11.83 -16.06
N ARG A 108 17.08 12.69 -15.09
CA ARG A 108 16.25 13.85 -14.76
C ARG A 108 15.89 14.72 -15.97
N ASN A 109 16.84 14.92 -16.87
CA ASN A 109 16.63 15.77 -18.06
C ASN A 109 15.78 15.10 -19.15
N ASP A 110 15.64 13.78 -19.10
CA ASP A 110 14.86 12.97 -20.05
C ASP A 110 13.44 12.67 -19.54
N LEU A 111 13.16 12.99 -18.26
CA LEU A 111 11.90 12.66 -17.57
C LEU A 111 11.11 13.94 -17.32
N ASP A 112 10.37 14.37 -18.32
CA ASP A 112 9.68 15.68 -18.40
C ASP A 112 8.40 15.79 -17.57
N ASN A 113 7.88 14.66 -17.05
CA ASN A 113 6.67 14.68 -16.25
C ASN A 113 6.61 13.52 -15.24
N GLU A 114 5.71 13.64 -14.27
CA GLU A 114 5.51 12.64 -13.20
C GLU A 114 5.20 11.24 -13.75
N TYR A 115 4.40 11.14 -14.83
CA TYR A 115 4.07 9.85 -15.43
C TYR A 115 5.31 9.14 -15.97
N ASN A 116 6.17 9.84 -16.73
CA ASN A 116 7.39 9.27 -17.29
C ASN A 116 8.38 8.87 -16.21
N THR A 117 8.48 9.67 -15.13
CA THR A 117 9.31 9.36 -13.97
C THR A 117 8.84 8.09 -13.27
N LEU A 118 7.54 7.97 -12.99
CA LEU A 118 6.94 6.77 -12.41
C LEU A 118 7.08 5.56 -13.34
N ALA A 119 6.82 5.71 -14.63
CA ALA A 119 6.95 4.63 -15.61
C ALA A 119 8.39 4.10 -15.66
N TYR A 120 9.39 4.98 -15.62
CA TYR A 120 10.80 4.61 -15.59
C TYR A 120 11.15 3.87 -14.28
N MET A 121 10.75 4.41 -13.11
CA MET A 121 10.94 3.78 -11.81
C MET A 121 10.32 2.37 -11.77
N PHE A 122 9.05 2.25 -12.16
CA PHE A 122 8.38 0.95 -12.19
C PHE A 122 8.94 0.01 -13.26
N GLY A 123 9.55 0.53 -14.31
CA GLY A 123 10.33 -0.24 -15.28
C GLY A 123 11.55 -0.93 -14.64
N ILE A 124 12.27 -0.25 -13.73
CA ILE A 124 13.36 -0.83 -12.94
C ILE A 124 12.81 -1.92 -12.02
N ILE A 125 11.77 -1.60 -11.24
CA ILE A 125 11.13 -2.56 -10.32
C ILE A 125 10.69 -3.81 -11.06
N LYS A 126 10.09 -3.68 -12.26
CA LYS A 126 9.61 -4.78 -13.08
C LYS A 126 10.73 -5.74 -13.54
N LYS A 127 11.94 -5.22 -13.73
CA LYS A 127 13.12 -6.04 -14.05
C LYS A 127 13.66 -6.79 -12.84
N GLU A 128 13.65 -6.13 -11.68
CA GLU A 128 14.25 -6.65 -10.45
C GLU A 128 13.34 -7.62 -9.69
N ILE A 129 12.01 -7.42 -9.77
CA ILE A 129 11.04 -8.13 -8.92
C ILE A 129 11.05 -9.66 -9.13
N SER A 130 11.48 -10.14 -10.29
CA SER A 130 11.61 -11.59 -10.54
C SER A 130 12.59 -12.27 -9.60
N LYS A 131 13.56 -11.54 -9.03
CA LYS A 131 14.54 -12.02 -8.06
C LYS A 131 13.93 -12.33 -6.68
N TYR A 132 12.76 -11.75 -6.38
CA TYR A 132 12.05 -11.90 -5.10
C TYR A 132 11.10 -13.10 -5.06
N GLY A 133 11.35 -14.10 -5.90
CA GLY A 133 10.62 -15.35 -5.98
C GLY A 133 9.47 -15.31 -6.99
N GLY A 134 9.01 -16.53 -7.36
CA GLY A 134 8.01 -16.75 -8.41
C GLY A 134 6.67 -16.06 -8.12
N LYS A 135 5.88 -15.94 -9.17
CA LYS A 135 4.51 -15.46 -9.11
C LYS A 135 3.69 -16.29 -8.14
N THR A 136 3.03 -15.65 -7.18
CA THR A 136 2.03 -16.32 -6.33
C THR A 136 0.70 -16.30 -7.07
N ASN A 137 -0.09 -17.38 -6.92
CA ASN A 137 -1.49 -17.37 -7.38
C ASN A 137 -2.29 -16.45 -6.42
N ASN A 138 -2.17 -15.14 -6.61
CA ASN A 138 -2.86 -14.18 -5.77
C ASN A 138 -4.36 -14.29 -6.03
N LYS A 139 -5.13 -14.64 -5.00
CA LYS A 139 -6.56 -14.37 -4.96
C LYS A 139 -6.76 -12.88 -5.22
N LYS A 140 -7.64 -12.53 -6.18
CA LYS A 140 -7.95 -11.14 -6.50
C LYS A 140 -8.45 -10.44 -5.23
N ILE A 141 -7.62 -9.57 -4.66
CA ILE A 141 -8.08 -8.61 -3.67
C ILE A 141 -8.71 -7.48 -4.46
N ASN A 142 -10.04 -7.32 -4.31
CA ASN A 142 -10.74 -6.22 -4.96
C ASN A 142 -10.21 -4.91 -4.37
N SER A 143 -9.56 -4.10 -5.20
CA SER A 143 -9.04 -2.78 -4.82
C SER A 143 -10.12 -1.80 -4.34
N ASP A 144 -11.39 -2.10 -4.63
CA ASP A 144 -12.55 -1.29 -4.26
C ASP A 144 -12.91 -1.37 -2.74
N THR A 145 -12.22 -2.24 -1.97
CA THR A 145 -12.43 -2.36 -0.52
C THR A 145 -11.53 -1.45 0.33
N LEU A 146 -10.67 -0.63 -0.30
CA LEU A 146 -9.91 0.38 0.42
C LEU A 146 -10.84 1.55 0.76
N ASP A 147 -11.19 1.70 2.04
CA ASP A 147 -11.93 2.86 2.50
C ASP A 147 -11.03 4.11 2.36
N PRO A 148 -11.43 5.12 1.58
CA PRO A 148 -10.66 6.36 1.42
C PRO A 148 -10.38 7.08 2.74
N SER A 149 -11.20 6.85 3.79
CA SER A 149 -11.06 7.47 5.10
C SER A 149 -9.89 6.89 5.92
N GLU A 150 -9.49 5.63 5.70
CA GLU A 150 -8.33 5.03 6.38
C GLU A 150 -7.01 5.68 5.91
N ILE A 151 -6.97 6.12 4.66
CA ILE A 151 -5.81 6.82 4.09
C ILE A 151 -5.60 8.19 4.75
N HIS A 152 -6.69 8.89 5.10
CA HIS A 152 -6.61 10.22 5.72
C HIS A 152 -6.19 10.21 7.20
N ASN A 153 -6.58 9.21 7.97
CA ASN A 153 -6.26 9.15 9.41
C ASN A 153 -4.79 8.79 9.67
N ASN A 154 -4.19 7.93 8.85
CA ASN A 154 -2.75 7.65 8.94
C ASN A 154 -1.89 8.84 8.48
N LYS A 155 -2.35 9.64 7.50
CA LYS A 155 -1.65 10.86 7.07
C LYS A 155 -1.52 11.91 8.17
N ARG A 156 -2.54 12.05 9.04
CA ARG A 156 -2.48 12.99 10.19
C ARG A 156 -1.47 12.57 11.25
N LYS A 157 -1.36 11.27 11.56
CA LYS A 157 -0.38 10.75 12.54
C LYS A 157 1.06 10.94 12.06
N VAL A 158 1.38 10.55 10.83
CA VAL A 158 2.74 10.70 10.25
C VAL A 158 3.13 12.18 10.11
N LYS A 159 2.19 13.07 9.77
CA LYS A 159 2.47 14.51 9.68
C LYS A 159 2.71 15.16 11.05
N GLN A 160 2.02 14.69 12.11
CA GLN A 160 2.26 15.13 13.49
C GLN A 160 3.60 14.64 14.02
N GLU A 161 4.00 13.41 13.74
CA GLU A 161 5.31 12.86 14.15
C GLU A 161 6.47 13.55 13.46
N LYS A 162 6.37 13.81 12.14
CA LYS A 162 7.39 14.57 11.39
C LYS A 162 7.51 16.02 11.90
N LYS A 163 6.38 16.68 12.23
CA LYS A 163 6.40 18.04 12.78
C LYS A 163 7.06 18.07 14.17
N SER A 164 6.73 17.13 15.04
CA SER A 164 7.36 16.98 16.37
C SER A 164 8.87 16.69 16.29
N LEU A 165 9.31 15.90 15.29
CA LEU A 165 10.74 15.62 15.08
C LEU A 165 11.50 16.86 14.58
N MET A 166 10.90 17.62 13.66
CA MET A 166 11.48 18.87 13.15
C MET A 166 11.58 19.96 14.22
N ASP A 167 10.55 20.06 15.09
CA ASP A 167 10.56 21.01 16.21
C ASP A 167 11.64 20.65 17.25
N LYS A 168 11.87 19.34 17.51
CA LYS A 168 12.97 18.87 18.37
C LYS A 168 14.36 19.15 17.80
N ILE A 169 14.51 19.12 16.48
CA ILE A 169 15.79 19.45 15.81
C ILE A 169 16.04 20.95 15.81
N ARG A 170 15.01 21.79 15.63
CA ARG A 170 15.09 23.25 15.71
C ARG A 170 15.46 23.75 17.09
N GLY A 171 14.81 23.23 18.14
CA GLY A 171 15.08 23.62 19.52
C GLY A 171 16.50 23.30 20.04
N LYS A 172 17.27 22.47 19.32
CA LYS A 172 18.68 22.19 19.66
C LYS A 172 19.68 23.14 18.99
N ARG A 173 19.26 23.99 18.04
CA ARG A 173 20.15 24.96 17.36
C ARG A 173 20.18 26.34 18.02
N ASP A 174 19.17 26.68 18.80
CA ASP A 174 19.05 28.02 19.43
C ASP A 174 19.56 28.05 20.89
N GLY A 175 20.27 26.99 21.31
CA GLY A 175 20.83 26.84 22.66
C GLY A 175 22.37 26.77 22.71
N LYS A 176 23.03 27.62 21.90
CA LYS A 176 24.47 27.91 22.06
C LYS A 176 24.74 29.39 21.92
#